data_b1bd69e928cd4c0135fd6ec8f5c2ee01
#
_entry.id   b1bd69e928cd4c0135fd6ec8f5c2ee01
#
_cell.length_a   1.000
_cell.length_b   1.000
_cell.length_c   1.000
_cell.angle_alpha   90.00
_cell.angle_beta   90.00
_cell.angle_gamma   90.00
#
_symmetry.space_group_name_H-M   'P 1'
#
loop_
_entity.id
_entity.type
_entity.pdbx_description
1 polymer ?
#
loop_
_entity_poly.entity_id
_entity_poly.type
_entity_poly.pdbx_seq_one_letter_code
_entity_poly.pdbx_strand_id
1 'polypeptide(L)'
;MTHLPDAQAAAARLAQLYEQLTPARLAQLDDYYAPEARFKDPFNDVQGVPAIRAIFTHMFESLEQPRFVVTQHVAQGQQAFLQWDFHFRMKRWRAQVPQCIHGGTLVHFDAQGRVTLHRDYWDTAEELYEKLPVLGRLMRWLRQAGSTPLPPSPSPPC
;
A
#
# COMPACT_ATOMS: atom_id res chain seq x y z
N MET A 1 12.12 10.43 -31.94
CA MET A 1 12.50 9.77 -30.67
C MET A 1 11.39 10.01 -29.68
N THR A 2 10.57 9.02 -29.44
CA THR A 2 9.53 9.09 -28.41
C THR A 2 10.25 9.10 -27.06
N HIS A 3 10.24 10.24 -26.39
CA HIS A 3 10.75 10.35 -25.02
C HIS A 3 9.80 9.51 -24.15
N LEU A 4 10.25 8.33 -23.72
CA LEU A 4 9.54 7.56 -22.70
C LEU A 4 9.43 8.45 -21.46
N PRO A 5 8.26 8.53 -20.81
CA PRO A 5 8.13 9.31 -19.60
C PRO A 5 9.13 8.80 -18.56
N ASP A 6 9.71 9.73 -17.84
CA ASP A 6 10.59 9.39 -16.73
C ASP A 6 9.78 8.71 -15.63
N ALA A 7 9.92 7.40 -15.52
CA ALA A 7 9.21 6.60 -14.51
C ALA A 7 9.53 7.07 -13.08
N GLN A 8 10.71 7.64 -12.86
CA GLN A 8 11.08 8.23 -11.58
C GLN A 8 10.22 9.46 -11.28
N ALA A 9 10.02 10.34 -12.27
CA ALA A 9 9.14 11.50 -12.11
C ALA A 9 7.67 11.09 -11.96
N ALA A 10 7.21 10.07 -12.70
CA ALA A 10 5.87 9.53 -12.56
C ALA A 10 5.63 8.91 -11.18
N ALA A 11 6.62 8.16 -10.66
CA ALA A 11 6.58 7.60 -9.31
C ALA A 11 6.55 8.69 -8.22
N ALA A 12 7.35 9.74 -8.38
CA ALA A 12 7.35 10.88 -7.46
C ALA A 12 6.00 11.59 -7.42
N ARG A 13 5.36 11.80 -8.59
CA ARG A 13 4.01 12.36 -8.68
C ARG A 13 2.97 11.48 -7.98
N LEU A 14 3.06 10.17 -8.18
CA LEU A 14 2.15 9.22 -7.56
C LEU A 14 2.33 9.17 -6.03
N ALA A 15 3.58 9.19 -5.55
CA ALA A 15 3.90 9.28 -4.13
C ALA A 15 3.27 10.53 -3.50
N GLN A 16 3.41 11.67 -4.15
CA GLN A 16 2.83 12.94 -3.69
C GLN A 16 1.29 12.88 -3.67
N LEU A 17 0.65 12.23 -4.66
CA LEU A 17 -0.80 12.02 -4.64
C LEU A 17 -1.21 11.23 -3.39
N TYR A 18 -0.53 10.12 -3.09
CA TYR A 18 -0.87 9.27 -1.95
C TYR A 18 -0.70 9.98 -0.61
N GLU A 19 0.39 10.72 -0.43
CA GLU A 19 0.64 11.48 0.79
C GLU A 19 -0.36 12.62 1.01
N GLN A 20 -0.93 13.13 -0.06
CA GLN A 20 -1.91 14.22 -0.04
C GLN A 20 -3.35 13.76 -0.32
N LEU A 21 -3.60 12.44 -0.28
CA LEU A 21 -4.89 11.88 -0.64
C LEU A 21 -5.98 12.31 0.35
N THR A 22 -7.06 12.82 -0.18
CA THR A 22 -8.29 13.20 0.55
C THR A 22 -9.51 12.78 -0.29
N PRO A 23 -10.71 12.68 0.30
CA PRO A 23 -11.92 12.38 -0.48
C PRO A 23 -12.12 13.33 -1.67
N ALA A 24 -11.82 14.62 -1.53
CA ALA A 24 -11.92 15.60 -2.61
C ALA A 24 -10.92 15.33 -3.75
N ARG A 25 -9.73 14.80 -3.43
CA ARG A 25 -8.70 14.50 -4.43
C ARG A 25 -8.96 13.21 -5.21
N LEU A 26 -9.90 12.38 -4.81
CA LEU A 26 -10.28 11.19 -5.56
C LEU A 26 -10.81 11.51 -6.97
N ALA A 27 -11.30 12.71 -7.20
CA ALA A 27 -11.67 13.19 -8.53
C ALA A 27 -10.46 13.31 -9.49
N GLN A 28 -9.25 13.45 -8.96
CA GLN A 28 -8.02 13.59 -9.75
C GLN A 28 -7.40 12.24 -10.18
N LEU A 29 -7.96 11.10 -9.78
CA LEU A 29 -7.40 9.79 -10.13
C LEU A 29 -7.29 9.56 -11.64
N ASP A 30 -8.16 10.16 -12.46
CA ASP A 30 -8.09 10.09 -13.92
C ASP A 30 -6.81 10.73 -14.50
N ASP A 31 -6.17 11.65 -13.78
CA ASP A 31 -4.91 12.28 -14.19
C ASP A 31 -3.69 11.37 -13.92
N TYR A 32 -3.84 10.39 -13.02
CA TYR A 32 -2.77 9.51 -12.56
C TYR A 32 -2.91 8.07 -13.06
N TYR A 33 -4.12 7.60 -13.30
CA TYR A 33 -4.41 6.25 -13.75
C TYR A 33 -4.92 6.23 -15.19
N ALA A 34 -4.43 5.29 -15.97
CA ALA A 34 -5.00 5.02 -17.29
C ALA A 34 -6.45 4.54 -17.15
N PRO A 35 -7.34 4.79 -18.14
CA PRO A 35 -8.75 4.42 -18.04
C PRO A 35 -8.99 2.94 -17.70
N GLU A 36 -8.15 2.05 -18.24
CA GLU A 36 -8.23 0.60 -18.06
C GLU A 36 -7.25 0.06 -17.00
N ALA A 37 -6.73 0.92 -16.11
CA ALA A 37 -5.77 0.52 -15.10
C ALA A 37 -6.30 -0.62 -14.23
N ARG A 38 -5.44 -1.62 -13.99
CA ARG A 38 -5.72 -2.70 -13.04
C ARG A 38 -5.17 -2.34 -11.67
N PHE A 39 -5.99 -2.55 -10.65
CA PHE A 39 -5.64 -2.37 -9.26
C PHE A 39 -5.82 -3.69 -8.52
N LYS A 40 -4.81 -4.12 -7.80
CA LYS A 40 -4.85 -5.30 -6.96
C LYS A 40 -4.24 -5.04 -5.60
N ASP A 41 -4.98 -5.37 -4.54
CA ASP A 41 -4.50 -5.45 -3.17
C ASP A 41 -4.85 -6.83 -2.57
N PRO A 42 -4.56 -7.13 -1.29
CA PRO A 42 -4.94 -8.41 -0.68
C PRO A 42 -6.44 -8.73 -0.69
N PHE A 43 -7.32 -7.74 -0.86
CA PHE A 43 -8.77 -7.89 -0.80
C PHE A 43 -9.48 -7.65 -2.13
N ASN A 44 -8.86 -6.89 -3.04
CA ASN A 44 -9.48 -6.42 -4.26
C ASN A 44 -8.64 -6.77 -5.49
N ASP A 45 -9.31 -7.04 -6.61
CA ASP A 45 -8.71 -7.16 -7.94
C ASP A 45 -9.71 -6.58 -8.93
N VAL A 46 -9.50 -5.33 -9.33
CA VAL A 46 -10.44 -4.54 -10.12
C VAL A 46 -9.77 -3.88 -11.32
N GLN A 47 -10.58 -3.43 -12.27
CA GLN A 47 -10.14 -2.72 -13.45
C GLN A 47 -10.96 -1.43 -13.66
N GLY A 48 -10.26 -0.37 -14.06
CA GLY A 48 -10.84 0.91 -14.38
C GLY A 48 -10.86 1.91 -13.23
N VAL A 49 -10.69 3.20 -13.55
CA VAL A 49 -10.62 4.28 -12.57
C VAL A 49 -11.86 4.37 -11.66
N PRO A 50 -13.10 4.17 -12.16
CA PRO A 50 -14.27 4.18 -11.28
C PRO A 50 -14.21 3.15 -10.16
N ALA A 51 -13.74 1.92 -10.45
CA ALA A 51 -13.60 0.87 -9.46
C ALA A 51 -12.48 1.17 -8.46
N ILE A 52 -11.35 1.70 -8.94
CA ILE A 52 -10.24 2.15 -8.07
C ILE A 52 -10.71 3.27 -7.15
N ARG A 53 -11.45 4.24 -7.67
CA ARG A 53 -12.04 5.34 -6.88
C ARG A 53 -12.96 4.80 -5.79
N ALA A 54 -13.77 3.79 -6.08
CA ALA A 54 -14.67 3.17 -5.12
C ALA A 54 -13.90 2.52 -3.95
N ILE A 55 -12.74 1.89 -4.20
CA ILE A 55 -11.88 1.32 -3.15
C ILE A 55 -11.38 2.41 -2.21
N PHE A 56 -10.83 3.50 -2.73
CA PHE A 56 -10.35 4.61 -1.90
C PHE A 56 -11.49 5.34 -1.17
N THR A 57 -12.65 5.49 -1.81
CA THR A 57 -13.85 6.03 -1.15
C THR A 57 -14.22 5.19 0.07
N HIS A 58 -14.31 3.87 -0.11
CA HIS A 58 -14.60 2.94 0.98
C HIS A 58 -13.56 3.00 2.11
N MET A 59 -12.28 3.16 1.78
CA MET A 59 -11.22 3.37 2.77
C MET A 59 -11.51 4.59 3.65
N PHE A 60 -11.85 5.75 3.05
CA PHE A 60 -12.17 6.97 3.80
C PHE A 60 -13.46 6.85 4.61
N GLU A 61 -14.44 6.08 4.13
CA GLU A 61 -15.69 5.82 4.85
C GLU A 61 -15.48 4.89 6.06
N SER A 62 -14.56 3.94 5.94
CA SER A 62 -14.35 2.88 6.93
C SER A 62 -13.32 3.22 8.00
N LEU A 63 -12.37 4.09 7.69
CA LEU A 63 -11.24 4.41 8.55
C LEU A 63 -11.25 5.87 8.99
N GLU A 64 -10.65 6.14 10.15
CA GLU A 64 -10.40 7.50 10.63
C GLU A 64 -8.97 7.92 10.32
N GLN A 65 -8.82 9.12 9.77
CA GLN A 65 -7.53 9.75 9.46
C GLN A 65 -6.58 8.84 8.67
N PRO A 66 -7.04 8.14 7.61
CA PRO A 66 -6.15 7.31 6.80
C PRO A 66 -5.13 8.22 6.11
N ARG A 67 -3.84 7.82 6.22
CA ARG A 67 -2.72 8.61 5.71
C ARG A 67 -1.60 7.71 5.26
N PHE A 68 -1.12 7.91 4.04
CA PHE A 68 0.10 7.29 3.53
C PHE A 68 1.32 8.19 3.77
N VAL A 69 2.43 7.55 4.11
CA VAL A 69 3.77 8.15 4.12
C VAL A 69 4.63 7.30 3.20
N VAL A 70 5.03 7.84 2.05
CA VAL A 70 5.90 7.13 1.11
C VAL A 70 7.35 7.32 1.55
N THR A 71 7.93 6.25 2.08
CA THR A 71 9.28 6.27 2.66
C THR A 71 10.38 6.17 1.62
N GLN A 72 10.08 5.50 0.50
CA GLN A 72 11.04 5.31 -0.60
C GLN A 72 10.32 4.96 -1.89
N HIS A 73 10.90 5.33 -3.02
CA HIS A 73 10.52 4.79 -4.32
C HIS A 73 11.74 4.60 -5.22
N VAL A 74 11.68 3.59 -6.05
CA VAL A 74 12.69 3.26 -7.06
C VAL A 74 11.98 2.99 -8.39
N ALA A 75 12.60 3.38 -9.50
CA ALA A 75 12.05 3.19 -10.83
C ALA A 75 13.07 2.53 -11.75
N GLN A 76 12.56 1.68 -12.64
CA GLN A 76 13.35 1.03 -13.68
C GLN A 76 12.46 0.81 -14.95
N GLY A 77 12.91 1.29 -16.09
CA GLY A 77 12.12 1.21 -17.31
C GLY A 77 10.81 2.00 -17.18
N GLN A 78 9.69 1.33 -17.37
CA GLN A 78 8.34 1.91 -17.20
C GLN A 78 7.63 1.45 -15.93
N GLN A 79 8.37 1.01 -14.94
CA GLN A 79 7.81 0.54 -13.68
C GLN A 79 8.51 1.20 -12.49
N ALA A 80 7.81 1.23 -11.37
CA ALA A 80 8.38 1.68 -10.10
C ALA A 80 7.85 0.84 -8.95
N PHE A 81 8.60 0.83 -7.85
CA PHE A 81 8.16 0.30 -6.58
C PHE A 81 8.20 1.41 -5.53
N LEU A 82 7.08 1.60 -4.85
CA LEU A 82 6.93 2.57 -3.76
C LEU A 82 6.80 1.80 -2.44
N GLN A 83 7.61 2.14 -1.46
CA GLN A 83 7.48 1.65 -0.09
C GLN A 83 6.75 2.69 0.74
N TRP A 84 5.82 2.27 1.59
CA TRP A 84 4.98 3.18 2.35
C TRP A 84 4.57 2.62 3.72
N ASP A 85 4.27 3.56 4.62
CA ASP A 85 3.59 3.34 5.87
C ASP A 85 2.17 3.89 5.76
N PHE A 86 1.18 3.07 6.08
CA PHE A 86 -0.23 3.46 6.08
C PHE A 86 -0.72 3.57 7.51
N HIS A 87 -1.00 4.80 7.93
CA HIS A 87 -1.47 5.13 9.27
C HIS A 87 -2.98 5.37 9.26
N PHE A 88 -3.70 4.82 10.22
CA PHE A 88 -5.13 5.00 10.36
C PHE A 88 -5.62 4.64 11.76
N ARG A 89 -6.91 4.87 12.04
CA ARG A 89 -7.65 4.33 13.18
C ARG A 89 -8.89 3.63 12.68
N MET A 90 -9.34 2.61 13.42
CA MET A 90 -10.61 1.95 13.14
C MET A 90 -11.76 2.79 13.72
N LYS A 91 -12.85 2.96 12.97
CA LYS A 91 -14.00 3.74 13.46
C LYS A 91 -14.74 3.09 14.62
N ARG A 92 -14.83 1.76 14.65
CA ARG A 92 -15.66 1.02 15.60
C ARG A 92 -14.85 0.16 16.56
N TRP A 93 -13.95 -0.64 16.05
CA TRP A 93 -13.17 -1.57 16.87
C TRP A 93 -11.79 -0.99 17.15
N ARG A 94 -11.42 -0.92 18.44
CA ARG A 94 -10.14 -0.33 18.89
C ARG A 94 -9.91 1.09 18.34
N ALA A 95 -10.97 1.89 18.26
CA ALA A 95 -10.96 3.22 17.66
C ALA A 95 -9.87 4.17 18.20
N GLN A 96 -9.49 4.01 19.47
CA GLN A 96 -8.48 4.87 20.13
C GLN A 96 -7.03 4.42 19.84
N VAL A 97 -6.82 3.25 19.21
CA VAL A 97 -5.49 2.71 18.97
C VAL A 97 -5.04 3.06 17.57
N PRO A 98 -3.98 3.89 17.40
CA PRO A 98 -3.37 4.13 16.09
C PRO A 98 -2.87 2.81 15.48
N GLN A 99 -3.14 2.62 14.20
CA GLN A 99 -2.65 1.48 13.43
C GLN A 99 -1.62 1.96 12.40
N CYS A 100 -0.65 1.13 12.10
CA CYS A 100 0.29 1.32 11.01
C CYS A 100 0.46 0.00 10.26
N ILE A 101 0.33 0.04 8.94
CA ILE A 101 0.62 -1.06 8.03
C ILE A 101 1.83 -0.66 7.20
N HIS A 102 2.84 -1.54 7.17
CA HIS A 102 4.00 -1.39 6.30
C HIS A 102 3.77 -2.17 5.01
N GLY A 103 3.96 -1.52 3.88
CA GLY A 103 3.72 -2.16 2.60
C GLY A 103 4.48 -1.52 1.46
N GLY A 104 4.21 -2.01 0.27
CA GLY A 104 4.77 -1.49 -0.96
C GLY A 104 3.83 -1.70 -2.13
N THR A 105 4.01 -0.90 -3.16
CA THR A 105 3.22 -0.93 -4.38
C THR A 105 4.12 -1.05 -5.59
N LEU A 106 3.90 -2.07 -6.41
CA LEU A 106 4.45 -2.13 -7.76
C LEU A 106 3.49 -1.40 -8.70
N VAL A 107 4.02 -0.48 -9.49
CA VAL A 107 3.27 0.23 -10.53
C VAL A 107 3.95 0.10 -11.89
N HIS A 108 3.12 0.00 -12.94
CA HIS A 108 3.56 0.17 -14.33
C HIS A 108 2.92 1.42 -14.90
N PHE A 109 3.65 2.11 -15.77
CA PHE A 109 3.20 3.36 -16.38
C PHE A 109 3.05 3.20 -17.90
N ASP A 110 2.09 3.92 -18.48
CA ASP A 110 1.96 4.11 -19.92
C ASP A 110 2.93 5.20 -20.44
N ALA A 111 2.88 5.44 -21.75
CA ALA A 111 3.70 6.47 -22.39
C ALA A 111 3.38 7.91 -21.94
N GLN A 112 2.28 8.13 -21.24
CA GLN A 112 1.88 9.41 -20.66
C GLN A 112 2.22 9.51 -19.17
N GLY A 113 2.86 8.49 -18.58
CA GLY A 113 3.20 8.43 -17.18
C GLY A 113 2.00 8.15 -16.26
N ARG A 114 0.91 7.57 -16.80
CA ARG A 114 -0.25 7.14 -16.01
C ARG A 114 -0.12 5.68 -15.63
N VAL A 115 -0.59 5.34 -14.45
CA VAL A 115 -0.58 3.96 -13.92
C VAL A 115 -1.48 3.06 -14.75
N THR A 116 -0.94 1.98 -15.28
CA THR A 116 -1.67 0.90 -15.97
C THR A 116 -1.86 -0.33 -15.10
N LEU A 117 -0.92 -0.57 -14.21
CA LEU A 117 -0.97 -1.62 -13.19
C LEU A 117 -0.57 -1.03 -11.84
N HIS A 118 -1.37 -1.30 -10.82
CA HIS A 118 -1.10 -1.01 -9.42
C HIS A 118 -1.28 -2.29 -8.62
N ARG A 119 -0.25 -2.76 -7.96
CA ARG A 119 -0.34 -3.94 -7.12
C ARG A 119 0.30 -3.70 -5.77
N ASP A 120 -0.52 -3.75 -4.72
CA ASP A 120 -0.08 -3.64 -3.34
C ASP A 120 0.40 -4.97 -2.78
N TYR A 121 1.48 -4.88 -2.01
CA TYR A 121 2.07 -5.99 -1.25
C TYR A 121 2.22 -5.57 0.20
N TRP A 122 1.50 -6.23 1.09
CA TRP A 122 1.67 -6.08 2.53
C TRP A 122 1.24 -7.36 3.24
N ASP A 123 1.82 -7.61 4.40
CA ASP A 123 1.53 -8.83 5.16
C ASP A 123 0.23 -8.68 5.94
N THR A 124 -0.85 -9.18 5.37
CA THR A 124 -2.17 -9.16 5.98
C THR A 124 -2.22 -9.99 7.27
N ALA A 125 -1.42 -11.07 7.35
CA ALA A 125 -1.37 -11.92 8.54
C ALA A 125 -0.72 -11.19 9.71
N GLU A 126 0.43 -10.57 9.50
CA GLU A 126 1.15 -9.82 10.54
C GLU A 126 0.42 -8.52 10.89
N GLU A 127 0.02 -7.76 9.90
CA GLU A 127 -0.46 -6.39 10.08
C GLU A 127 -1.94 -6.32 10.49
N LEU A 128 -2.74 -7.33 10.15
CA LEU A 128 -4.17 -7.34 10.44
C LEU A 128 -4.60 -8.55 11.26
N TYR A 129 -4.36 -9.77 10.78
CA TYR A 129 -4.94 -10.98 11.37
C TYR A 129 -4.36 -11.33 12.72
N GLU A 130 -3.09 -11.07 12.97
CA GLU A 130 -2.47 -11.27 14.29
C GLU A 130 -3.05 -10.35 15.37
N LYS A 131 -3.66 -9.23 14.99
CA LYS A 131 -4.30 -8.28 15.90
C LYS A 131 -5.71 -8.72 16.31
N LEU A 132 -6.30 -9.70 15.63
CA LEU A 132 -7.62 -10.24 15.97
C LEU A 132 -7.52 -11.29 17.10
N PRO A 133 -8.46 -11.32 18.08
CA PRO A 133 -8.31 -12.11 19.30
C PRO A 133 -8.13 -13.62 19.09
N VAL A 134 -8.91 -14.22 18.20
CA VAL A 134 -8.88 -15.67 17.93
C VAL A 134 -7.97 -15.99 16.74
N LEU A 135 -8.21 -15.35 15.60
CA LEU A 135 -7.44 -15.55 14.39
C LEU A 135 -5.98 -15.12 14.56
N GLY A 136 -5.75 -14.06 15.34
CA GLY A 136 -4.43 -13.59 15.67
C GLY A 136 -3.58 -14.61 16.42
N ARG A 137 -4.16 -15.40 17.33
CA ARG A 137 -3.44 -16.49 18.02
C ARG A 137 -3.02 -17.59 17.04
N LEU A 138 -3.92 -17.99 16.14
CA LEU A 138 -3.63 -18.98 15.10
C LEU A 138 -2.52 -18.48 14.16
N MET A 139 -2.61 -17.25 13.71
CA MET A 139 -1.60 -16.65 12.81
C MET A 139 -0.24 -16.54 13.48
N ARG A 140 -0.17 -16.10 14.74
CA ARG A 140 1.09 -16.09 15.51
C ARG A 140 1.69 -17.47 15.67
N TRP A 141 0.84 -18.49 15.95
CA TRP A 141 1.29 -19.87 16.06
C TRP A 141 1.86 -20.39 14.74
N LEU A 142 1.19 -20.16 13.61
CA LEU A 142 1.66 -20.53 12.27
C LEU A 142 2.99 -19.87 11.93
N ARG A 143 3.13 -18.59 12.24
CA ARG A 143 4.38 -17.85 12.03
C ARG A 143 5.51 -18.43 12.87
N GLN A 144 5.27 -18.71 14.14
CA GLN A 144 6.28 -19.33 15.02
C GLN A 144 6.69 -20.72 14.56
N ALA A 145 5.73 -21.54 14.11
CA ALA A 145 6.00 -22.86 13.59
C ALA A 145 6.83 -22.85 12.30
N GLY A 146 6.67 -21.81 11.46
CA GLY A 146 7.43 -21.62 10.23
C GLY A 146 8.76 -20.88 10.40
N SER A 147 9.02 -20.29 11.58
CA SER A 147 10.24 -19.52 11.83
C SER A 147 11.42 -20.45 12.13
N THR A 148 12.57 -20.16 11.54
CA THR A 148 13.82 -20.89 11.86
C THR A 148 14.32 -20.46 13.24
N PRO A 149 14.59 -21.38 14.19
CA PRO A 149 15.20 -21.03 15.46
C PRO A 149 16.58 -20.39 15.21
N LEU A 150 16.76 -19.16 15.65
CA LEU A 150 18.05 -18.49 15.59
C LEU A 150 18.89 -18.90 16.81
N PRO A 151 20.21 -19.12 16.65
CA PRO A 151 21.10 -19.32 17.78
C PRO A 151 21.10 -18.05 18.64
N PRO A 152 21.30 -18.17 19.97
CA PRO A 152 21.38 -17.02 20.85
C PRO A 152 22.47 -16.06 20.37
N SER A 153 22.17 -14.77 20.31
CA SER A 153 23.14 -13.74 19.98
C SER A 153 24.30 -13.79 20.97
N PRO A 154 25.55 -13.68 20.53
CA PRO A 154 26.67 -13.61 21.46
C PRO A 154 26.49 -12.39 22.36
N SER A 155 26.61 -12.59 23.66
CA SER A 155 26.58 -11.51 24.65
C SER A 155 27.68 -10.50 24.31
N PRO A 156 27.43 -9.18 24.40
CA PRO A 156 28.48 -8.20 24.22
C PRO A 156 29.60 -8.45 25.23
N PRO A 157 30.84 -8.30 24.87
CA PRO A 157 31.97 -8.42 25.80
C PRO A 157 31.82 -7.35 26.90
N CYS A 158 32.06 -7.75 28.15
CA CYS A 158 32.11 -6.87 29.30
C CYS A 158 33.23 -5.83 29.16
#